data_243ae5b7fa03d32c9f406c8d306528e5
#
_entry.id   243ae5b7fa03d32c9f406c8d306528e5
#
_cell.length_a   1.000
_cell.length_b   1.000
_cell.length_c   1.000
_cell.angle_alpha   90.00
_cell.angle_beta   90.00
_cell.angle_gamma   90.00
#
_symmetry.space_group_name_H-M   'P 1'
#
loop_
_entity.id
_entity.type
_entity.pdbx_description
1 polymer ?
#
loop_
_entity_poly.entity_id
_entity_poly.type
_entity_poly.pdbx_seq_one_letter_code
_entity_poly.pdbx_strand_id
1 'polypeptide(L)'
;MNQYDFDLLIEKLPELRLKVVLNKSGGETINFSDSLSVRLLNKALLFSELDLHYWDFPESNLTPAYPSRLIYLELCQNLYEELFKTKPTQILDIGCGASLIYALIATKKFGWHSTGADIDYKSLEYAQNIIDENKLNSQIDLRHQS
;
A
#
# COMPACT_ATOMS: atom_id res chain seq x y z
N MET A 1 -18.26 -12.17 10.65
CA MET A 1 -16.81 -12.32 10.84
C MET A 1 -16.18 -10.96 10.53
N ASN A 2 -15.50 -10.33 11.48
CA ASN A 2 -14.79 -9.09 11.20
C ASN A 2 -13.67 -9.41 10.22
N GLN A 3 -13.64 -8.73 9.09
CA GLN A 3 -12.62 -8.90 8.06
C GLN A 3 -11.26 -8.34 8.50
N TYR A 4 -11.26 -7.43 9.49
CA TYR A 4 -10.10 -6.72 10.00
C TYR A 4 -10.03 -6.82 11.53
N ASP A 5 -8.82 -6.94 12.06
CA ASP A 5 -8.54 -6.80 13.50
C ASP A 5 -8.36 -5.30 13.82
N PHE A 6 -9.47 -4.63 14.18
CA PHE A 6 -9.44 -3.19 14.45
C PHE A 6 -8.64 -2.83 15.69
N ASP A 7 -8.52 -3.70 16.68
CA ASP A 7 -7.70 -3.43 17.87
C ASP A 7 -6.22 -3.33 17.48
N LEU A 8 -5.74 -4.27 16.68
CA LEU A 8 -4.37 -4.23 16.15
C LEU A 8 -4.14 -3.01 15.23
N LEU A 9 -5.09 -2.70 14.35
CA LEU A 9 -4.97 -1.58 13.41
C LEU A 9 -4.97 -0.23 14.14
N ILE A 10 -5.78 -0.08 15.19
CA ILE A 10 -5.82 1.12 16.02
C ILE A 10 -4.54 1.27 16.85
N GLU A 11 -3.94 0.17 17.29
CA GLU A 11 -2.62 0.21 17.95
C GLU A 11 -1.55 0.80 16.99
N LYS A 12 -1.58 0.42 15.70
CA LYS A 12 -0.66 0.93 14.69
C LYS A 12 -0.98 2.35 14.23
N LEU A 13 -2.25 2.72 14.17
CA LEU A 13 -2.72 4.04 13.76
C LEU A 13 -3.91 4.49 14.65
N PRO A 14 -3.65 5.14 15.79
CA PRO A 14 -4.69 5.53 16.75
C PRO A 14 -5.81 6.40 16.17
N GLU A 15 -5.51 7.21 15.15
CA GLU A 15 -6.49 8.08 14.47
C GLU A 15 -7.63 7.27 13.83
N LEU A 16 -7.40 6.00 13.47
CA LEU A 16 -8.42 5.13 12.88
C LEU A 16 -9.61 4.91 13.83
N ARG A 17 -9.40 4.96 15.15
CA ARG A 17 -10.47 4.78 16.15
C ARG A 17 -11.66 5.71 15.91
N LEU A 18 -11.41 6.95 15.48
CA LEU A 18 -12.44 7.96 15.23
C LEU A 18 -13.35 7.63 14.03
N LYS A 19 -12.95 6.64 13.23
CA LYS A 19 -13.65 6.22 12.00
C LYS A 19 -14.27 4.82 12.10
N VAL A 20 -13.97 4.07 13.17
CA VAL A 20 -14.57 2.76 13.41
C VAL A 20 -16.00 2.93 13.89
N VAL A 21 -16.91 2.18 13.28
CA VAL A 21 -18.33 2.14 13.60
C VAL A 21 -18.80 0.69 13.73
N LEU A 22 -19.96 0.47 14.32
CA LEU A 22 -20.56 -0.88 14.37
C LEU A 22 -21.43 -1.10 13.12
N ASN A 23 -21.31 -2.25 12.52
CA ASN A 23 -22.21 -2.69 11.45
C ASN A 23 -23.53 -3.24 12.04
N LYS A 24 -24.48 -3.62 11.19
CA LYS A 24 -25.79 -4.12 11.60
C LYS A 24 -25.76 -5.40 12.46
N SER A 25 -24.68 -6.17 12.36
CA SER A 25 -24.46 -7.40 13.15
C SER A 25 -23.64 -7.18 14.41
N GLY A 26 -23.30 -5.92 14.74
CA GLY A 26 -22.55 -5.56 15.94
C GLY A 26 -21.02 -5.71 15.81
N GLY A 27 -20.52 -6.05 14.62
CA GLY A 27 -19.08 -6.10 14.35
C GLY A 27 -18.52 -4.73 13.99
N GLU A 28 -17.24 -4.50 14.26
CA GLU A 28 -16.54 -3.28 13.90
C GLU A 28 -16.31 -3.19 12.38
N THR A 29 -16.44 -1.98 11.85
CA THR A 29 -16.23 -1.65 10.45
C THR A 29 -15.93 -0.16 10.31
N ILE A 30 -15.74 0.31 9.07
CA ILE A 30 -15.68 1.75 8.74
C ILE A 30 -16.82 2.11 7.77
N ASN A 31 -17.05 3.41 7.58
CA ASN A 31 -17.85 3.88 6.48
C ASN A 31 -17.01 3.91 5.18
N PHE A 32 -17.20 2.92 4.31
CA PHE A 32 -16.48 2.84 3.03
C PHE A 32 -16.86 3.92 2.00
N SER A 33 -17.91 4.70 2.26
CA SER A 33 -18.25 5.88 1.45
C SER A 33 -17.50 7.16 1.89
N ASP A 34 -16.86 7.13 3.06
CA ASP A 34 -16.03 8.23 3.55
C ASP A 34 -14.56 8.00 3.13
N SER A 35 -14.05 8.87 2.26
CA SER A 35 -12.69 8.76 1.71
C SER A 35 -11.59 8.78 2.79
N LEU A 36 -11.79 9.56 3.86
CA LEU A 36 -10.85 9.61 4.97
C LEU A 36 -10.84 8.30 5.76
N SER A 37 -11.99 7.69 6.01
CA SER A 37 -12.08 6.38 6.66
C SER A 37 -11.36 5.30 5.86
N VAL A 38 -11.56 5.27 4.53
CA VAL A 38 -10.87 4.34 3.62
C VAL A 38 -9.36 4.57 3.64
N ARG A 39 -8.92 5.84 3.64
CA ARG A 39 -7.51 6.20 3.71
C ARG A 39 -6.84 5.75 5.01
N LEU A 40 -7.47 6.01 6.15
CA LEU A 40 -6.95 5.61 7.46
C LEU A 40 -6.92 4.09 7.62
N LEU A 41 -7.94 3.38 7.15
CA LEU A 41 -7.94 1.91 7.15
C LEU A 41 -6.75 1.34 6.34
N ASN A 42 -6.56 1.79 5.11
CA ASN A 42 -5.47 1.30 4.26
C ASN A 42 -4.09 1.69 4.81
N LYS A 43 -3.96 2.90 5.38
CA LYS A 43 -2.73 3.33 6.06
C LYS A 43 -2.41 2.43 7.26
N ALA A 44 -3.40 2.11 8.09
CA ALA A 44 -3.22 1.21 9.23
C ALA A 44 -2.84 -0.22 8.78
N LEU A 45 -3.45 -0.72 7.70
CA LEU A 45 -3.08 -2.01 7.12
C LEU A 45 -1.62 -2.03 6.65
N LEU A 46 -1.16 -0.98 5.95
CA LEU A 46 0.23 -0.87 5.52
C LEU A 46 1.20 -0.81 6.71
N PHE A 47 0.84 -0.08 7.76
CA PHE A 47 1.66 -0.01 8.98
C PHE A 47 1.73 -1.35 9.70
N SER A 48 0.62 -2.08 9.77
CA SER A 48 0.53 -3.39 10.42
C SER A 48 1.19 -4.51 9.60
N GLU A 49 0.86 -4.59 8.31
CA GLU A 49 1.22 -5.72 7.45
C GLU A 49 2.60 -5.59 6.80
N LEU A 50 3.03 -4.36 6.52
CA LEU A 50 4.29 -4.06 5.85
C LEU A 50 5.32 -3.39 6.76
N ASP A 51 5.00 -3.17 8.03
CA ASP A 51 5.87 -2.50 8.98
C ASP A 51 6.37 -1.13 8.46
N LEU A 52 5.44 -0.38 7.86
CA LEU A 52 5.67 1.01 7.47
C LEU A 52 5.27 1.94 8.62
N HIS A 53 5.83 3.13 8.65
CA HIS A 53 5.47 4.17 9.63
C HIS A 53 5.12 5.50 8.98
N TYR A 54 5.26 5.62 7.66
CA TYR A 54 4.87 6.79 6.89
C TYR A 54 4.22 6.37 5.57
N TRP A 55 3.09 6.96 5.25
CA TRP A 55 2.43 6.80 3.96
C TRP A 55 1.47 7.97 3.77
N ASP A 56 1.82 8.90 2.89
CA ASP A 56 1.06 10.12 2.63
C ASP A 56 1.16 10.55 1.17
N PHE A 57 0.06 11.11 0.66
CA PHE A 57 -0.09 11.62 -0.70
C PHE A 57 -1.30 12.56 -0.74
N PRO A 58 -1.54 13.37 -1.83
CA PRO A 58 -2.61 14.35 -1.86
C PRO A 58 -3.99 13.74 -1.56
N GLU A 59 -4.81 14.46 -0.79
CA GLU A 59 -6.17 14.01 -0.44
C GLU A 59 -7.08 13.87 -1.66
N SER A 60 -6.79 14.62 -2.74
CA SER A 60 -7.51 14.52 -4.01
C SER A 60 -7.28 13.19 -4.75
N ASN A 61 -6.23 12.44 -4.40
CA ASN A 61 -5.95 11.17 -5.01
C ASN A 61 -6.80 10.07 -4.38
N LEU A 62 -7.27 9.14 -5.22
CA LEU A 62 -7.95 7.95 -4.73
C LEU A 62 -7.00 7.09 -3.91
N THR A 63 -7.47 6.62 -2.75
CA THR A 63 -6.72 5.69 -1.93
C THR A 63 -6.76 4.29 -2.54
N PRO A 64 -5.62 3.70 -2.87
CA PRO A 64 -5.58 2.31 -3.34
C PRO A 64 -5.93 1.35 -2.18
N ALA A 65 -6.80 0.39 -2.45
CA ALA A 65 -7.12 -0.65 -1.48
C ALA A 65 -5.97 -1.67 -1.38
N TYR A 66 -5.27 -1.69 -0.25
CA TYR A 66 -4.14 -2.59 0.00
C TYR A 66 -4.48 -4.08 -0.24
N PRO A 67 -5.60 -4.64 0.29
CA PRO A 67 -5.85 -6.06 0.14
C PRO A 67 -5.96 -6.52 -1.32
N SER A 68 -6.63 -5.74 -2.17
CA SER A 68 -6.77 -6.11 -3.58
C SER A 68 -5.46 -6.02 -4.36
N ARG A 69 -4.57 -5.09 -4.00
CA ARG A 69 -3.24 -4.95 -4.61
C ARG A 69 -2.31 -6.07 -4.18
N LEU A 70 -2.40 -6.50 -2.92
CA LEU A 70 -1.67 -7.68 -2.44
C LEU A 70 -2.08 -8.94 -3.21
N ILE A 71 -3.38 -9.22 -3.31
CA ILE A 71 -3.90 -10.38 -4.07
C ILE A 71 -3.42 -10.34 -5.52
N TYR A 72 -3.43 -9.16 -6.16
CA TYR A 72 -2.94 -9.02 -7.53
C TYR A 72 -1.47 -9.42 -7.66
N LEU A 73 -0.59 -8.95 -6.76
CA LEU A 73 0.83 -9.32 -6.80
C LEU A 73 1.07 -10.79 -6.46
N GLU A 74 0.28 -11.38 -5.57
CA GLU A 74 0.32 -12.83 -5.30
C GLU A 74 -0.03 -13.63 -6.57
N LEU A 75 -1.05 -13.23 -7.31
CA LEU A 75 -1.41 -13.85 -8.59
C LEU A 75 -0.31 -13.69 -9.64
N CYS A 76 0.31 -12.50 -9.71
CA CYS A 76 1.44 -12.24 -10.60
C CYS A 76 2.64 -13.15 -10.26
N GLN A 77 2.97 -13.29 -8.99
CA GLN A 77 4.03 -14.19 -8.55
C GLN A 77 3.74 -15.63 -8.94
N ASN A 78 2.55 -16.14 -8.65
CA ASN A 78 2.16 -17.51 -8.95
C ASN A 78 2.24 -17.79 -10.46
N LEU A 79 1.73 -16.88 -11.29
CA LEU A 79 1.81 -16.99 -12.74
C LEU A 79 3.25 -16.98 -13.25
N TYR A 80 4.08 -16.10 -12.70
CA TYR A 80 5.50 -16.03 -13.04
C TYR A 80 6.24 -17.35 -12.71
N GLU A 81 6.01 -17.90 -11.53
CA GLU A 81 6.61 -19.18 -11.10
C GLU A 81 6.13 -20.34 -11.96
N GLU A 82 4.85 -20.34 -12.38
CA GLU A 82 4.31 -21.35 -13.29
C GLU A 82 4.99 -21.31 -14.67
N LEU A 83 5.19 -20.11 -15.22
CA LEU A 83 5.74 -19.91 -16.55
C LEU A 83 7.27 -20.12 -16.60
N PHE A 84 7.98 -19.56 -15.64
CA PHE A 84 9.46 -19.47 -15.66
C PHE A 84 10.16 -20.46 -14.74
N LYS A 85 9.42 -21.18 -13.89
CA LYS A 85 9.94 -22.16 -12.91
C LYS A 85 10.95 -21.56 -11.93
N THR A 86 10.88 -20.24 -11.70
CA THR A 86 11.70 -19.48 -10.76
C THR A 86 10.89 -18.36 -10.15
N LYS A 87 11.32 -17.82 -9.01
CA LYS A 87 10.63 -16.69 -8.34
C LYS A 87 11.02 -15.36 -8.97
N PRO A 88 10.09 -14.41 -9.08
CA PRO A 88 10.44 -13.04 -9.46
C PRO A 88 11.31 -12.40 -8.36
N THR A 89 12.20 -11.51 -8.74
CA THR A 89 13.09 -10.80 -7.82
C THR A 89 12.99 -9.28 -7.95
N GLN A 90 12.29 -8.80 -8.95
CA GLN A 90 12.14 -7.38 -9.23
C GLN A 90 10.83 -7.06 -9.95
N ILE A 91 10.38 -5.82 -9.82
CA ILE A 91 9.19 -5.29 -10.47
C ILE A 91 9.46 -3.91 -11.06
N LEU A 92 8.86 -3.63 -12.20
CA LEU A 92 8.70 -2.29 -12.76
C LEU A 92 7.21 -1.91 -12.71
N ASP A 93 6.90 -0.85 -11.95
CA ASP A 93 5.56 -0.29 -11.82
C ASP A 93 5.45 0.98 -12.67
N ILE A 94 4.79 0.87 -13.81
CA ILE A 94 4.59 1.97 -14.75
C ILE A 94 3.30 2.72 -14.39
N GLY A 95 3.43 4.01 -14.06
CA GLY A 95 2.34 4.80 -13.48
C GLY A 95 2.20 4.53 -11.99
N CYS A 96 3.31 4.52 -11.25
CA CYS A 96 3.34 4.15 -9.83
C CYS A 96 2.53 5.09 -8.93
N GLY A 97 2.29 6.32 -9.37
CA GLY A 97 1.53 7.32 -8.64
C GLY A 97 2.20 7.77 -7.34
N ALA A 98 1.52 8.69 -6.66
CA ALA A 98 2.01 9.28 -5.41
C ALA A 98 1.98 8.30 -4.22
N SER A 99 1.11 7.29 -4.24
CA SER A 99 0.95 6.31 -3.16
C SER A 99 1.97 5.18 -3.18
N LEU A 100 2.61 4.93 -4.33
CA LEU A 100 3.65 3.91 -4.53
C LEU A 100 3.25 2.49 -4.06
N ILE A 101 1.96 2.17 -4.07
CA ILE A 101 1.41 1.00 -3.37
C ILE A 101 2.00 -0.34 -3.83
N TYR A 102 2.16 -0.55 -5.15
CA TYR A 102 2.69 -1.82 -5.66
C TYR A 102 4.17 -2.02 -5.31
N ALA A 103 4.99 -0.98 -5.43
CA ALA A 103 6.40 -1.05 -5.06
C ALA A 103 6.58 -1.33 -3.56
N LEU A 104 5.76 -0.70 -2.70
CA LEU A 104 5.79 -0.95 -1.26
C LEU A 104 5.44 -2.40 -0.92
N ILE A 105 4.36 -2.94 -1.49
CA ILE A 105 3.96 -4.34 -1.28
C ILE A 105 5.04 -5.29 -1.83
N ALA A 106 5.49 -5.08 -3.05
CA ALA A 106 6.49 -5.92 -3.71
C ALA A 106 7.79 -6.00 -2.88
N THR A 107 8.27 -4.87 -2.39
CA THR A 107 9.50 -4.80 -1.60
C THR A 107 9.32 -5.39 -0.20
N LYS A 108 8.28 -5.00 0.52
CA LYS A 108 8.11 -5.37 1.93
C LYS A 108 7.53 -6.77 2.12
N LYS A 109 6.64 -7.23 1.25
CA LYS A 109 5.99 -8.54 1.38
C LYS A 109 6.74 -9.64 0.65
N PHE A 110 7.30 -9.35 -0.53
CA PHE A 110 7.95 -10.34 -1.38
C PHE A 110 9.48 -10.21 -1.44
N GLY A 111 10.04 -9.11 -0.95
CA GLY A 111 11.49 -8.85 -0.98
C GLY A 111 12.02 -8.54 -2.39
N TRP A 112 11.14 -8.10 -3.31
CA TRP A 112 11.57 -7.74 -4.67
C TRP A 112 12.19 -6.35 -4.68
N HIS A 113 13.18 -6.15 -5.55
CA HIS A 113 13.63 -4.82 -5.90
C HIS A 113 12.59 -4.14 -6.77
N SER A 114 12.19 -2.91 -6.44
CA SER A 114 11.10 -2.23 -7.13
C SER A 114 11.60 -0.97 -7.82
N THR A 115 11.13 -0.76 -9.06
CA THR A 115 11.31 0.51 -9.76
C THR A 115 9.92 1.08 -10.06
N GLY A 116 9.59 2.24 -9.49
CA GLY A 116 8.39 3.00 -9.81
C GLY A 116 8.68 4.04 -10.89
N ALA A 117 7.84 4.13 -11.91
CA ALA A 117 7.94 5.16 -12.93
C ALA A 117 6.63 5.93 -13.08
N ASP A 118 6.72 7.25 -13.25
CA ASP A 118 5.55 8.11 -13.50
C ASP A 118 5.93 9.29 -14.38
N ILE A 119 4.94 9.86 -15.06
CA ILE A 119 5.09 11.08 -15.86
C ILE A 119 4.91 12.34 -15.00
N ASP A 120 4.27 12.24 -13.85
CA ASP A 120 3.99 13.35 -12.95
C ASP A 120 5.07 13.50 -11.88
N TYR A 121 5.86 14.56 -11.99
CA TYR A 121 6.90 14.88 -11.01
C TYR A 121 6.37 15.04 -9.59
N LYS A 122 5.18 15.62 -9.42
CA LYS A 122 4.58 15.77 -8.09
C LYS A 122 4.27 14.41 -7.45
N SER A 123 3.74 13.48 -8.21
CA SER A 123 3.53 12.10 -7.73
C SER A 123 4.84 11.46 -7.31
N LEU A 124 5.91 11.65 -8.09
CA LEU A 124 7.24 11.12 -7.74
C LEU A 124 7.84 11.77 -6.49
N GLU A 125 7.58 13.06 -6.24
CA GLU A 125 8.01 13.72 -4.98
C GLU A 125 7.33 13.08 -3.76
N TYR A 126 6.03 12.83 -3.80
CA TYR A 126 5.33 12.11 -2.72
C TYR A 126 5.84 10.68 -2.56
N ALA A 127 6.02 9.96 -3.65
CA ALA A 127 6.58 8.61 -3.64
C ALA A 127 8.00 8.59 -3.03
N GLN A 128 8.85 9.57 -3.37
CA GLN A 128 10.19 9.69 -2.79
C GLN A 128 10.15 9.96 -1.29
N ASN A 129 9.25 10.81 -0.81
CA ASN A 129 9.07 11.03 0.62
C ASN A 129 8.67 9.73 1.35
N ILE A 130 7.81 8.91 0.75
CA ILE A 130 7.46 7.61 1.33
C ILE A 130 8.68 6.70 1.42
N ILE A 131 9.51 6.66 0.39
CA ILE A 131 10.75 5.86 0.36
C ILE A 131 11.71 6.34 1.45
N ASP A 132 11.96 7.64 1.53
CA ASP A 132 12.93 8.25 2.45
C ASP A 132 12.50 8.03 3.91
N GLU A 133 11.26 8.34 4.25
CA GLU A 133 10.73 8.20 5.60
C GLU A 133 10.76 6.74 6.09
N ASN A 134 10.50 5.78 5.20
CA ASN A 134 10.56 4.35 5.53
C ASN A 134 11.93 3.72 5.30
N LYS A 135 12.96 4.49 4.91
CA LYS A 135 14.34 4.04 4.66
C LYS A 135 14.45 2.91 3.63
N LEU A 136 13.68 3.03 2.55
CA LEU A 136 13.61 2.02 1.48
C LEU A 136 14.47 2.36 0.25
N ASN A 137 15.38 3.35 0.34
CA ASN A 137 16.19 3.85 -0.77
C ASN A 137 17.11 2.81 -1.43
N SER A 138 17.49 1.76 -0.71
CA SER A 138 18.29 0.65 -1.29
C SER A 138 17.45 -0.40 -2.00
N GLN A 139 16.13 -0.33 -1.92
CA GLN A 139 15.20 -1.37 -2.39
C GLN A 139 14.21 -0.84 -3.44
N ILE A 140 13.96 0.47 -3.47
CA ILE A 140 13.01 1.10 -4.38
C ILE A 140 13.69 2.27 -5.08
N ASP A 141 13.66 2.24 -6.41
CA ASP A 141 14.10 3.34 -7.28
C ASP A 141 12.89 4.02 -7.92
N LEU A 142 12.99 5.32 -8.18
CA LEU A 142 12.01 6.07 -8.94
C LEU A 142 12.59 6.58 -10.25
N ARG A 143 11.76 6.62 -11.29
CA ARG A 143 12.11 7.14 -12.61
C ARG A 143 11.02 8.06 -13.15
N HIS A 144 11.42 9.24 -13.59
CA HIS A 144 10.53 10.06 -14.41
C HIS A 144 10.45 9.48 -15.82
N GLN A 145 9.23 9.29 -16.30
CA GLN A 145 8.93 8.84 -17.66
C GLN A 145 8.59 10.04 -18.51
N SER A 146 9.35 10.30 -19.59
CA SER A 146 9.08 11.38 -20.54
C SER A 146 8.38 10.84 -21.79
#